data_b37f429c5cb6729aaef91a5c28b81731
#
_entry.id   b37f429c5cb6729aaef91a5c28b81731
#
_cell.length_a   1.000
_cell.length_b   1.000
_cell.length_c   1.000
_cell.angle_alpha   90.00
_cell.angle_beta   90.00
_cell.angle_gamma   90.00
#
_symmetry.space_group_name_H-M   'P 1'
#
loop_
_entity.id
_entity.type
_entity.pdbx_description
1 polymer ?
#
loop_
_entity_poly.entity_id
_entity_poly.type
_entity_poly.pdbx_seq_one_letter_code
_entity_poly.pdbx_strand_id
1 'polypeptide(L)'
;MNHKRVERIWRREGLKVPKRQAKRKRLWLNDGSCIRLRPQYKDHVWSYDFVMTRTHDGRPIKILTLIDEFTRECLCIRVNRNITSWDVLEELSTLFITRGIPEHIRSDNGTEFTAKVVRKWLSELGVKTLFIEPGSPWENGYIESFNGKLRDELLNGEIFMTLLEAKILIESWRREYNEIRPHSALGYRPPAPEVICLQPKSATLSVVQ
;
A
#
# COMPACT_ATOMS: atom_id res chain seq x y z
N MET A 1 -15.57 36.42 -7.37
CA MET A 1 -14.44 36.43 -6.42
C MET A 1 -13.15 36.67 -7.20
N ASN A 2 -12.25 37.57 -6.73
CA ASN A 2 -11.05 37.90 -7.50
C ASN A 2 -9.96 36.86 -7.28
N HIS A 3 -9.49 36.18 -8.34
CA HIS A 3 -8.45 35.16 -8.33
C HIS A 3 -7.17 35.57 -7.59
N LYS A 4 -6.70 36.83 -7.81
CA LYS A 4 -5.52 37.38 -7.12
C LYS A 4 -5.69 37.49 -5.60
N ARG A 5 -6.93 37.67 -5.10
CA ARG A 5 -7.23 37.71 -3.66
C ARG A 5 -7.15 36.32 -3.06
N VAL A 6 -7.63 35.30 -3.77
CA VAL A 6 -7.55 33.90 -3.36
C VAL A 6 -6.09 33.45 -3.27
N GLU A 7 -5.27 33.72 -4.30
CA GLU A 7 -3.85 33.37 -4.29
C GLU A 7 -3.07 34.04 -3.14
N ARG A 8 -3.40 35.31 -2.83
CA ARG A 8 -2.77 36.03 -1.72
C ARG A 8 -3.12 35.39 -0.38
N ILE A 9 -4.37 34.96 -0.16
CA ILE A 9 -4.82 34.27 1.05
C ILE A 9 -4.09 32.95 1.16
N TRP A 10 -4.05 32.16 0.09
CA TRP A 10 -3.35 30.87 0.05
C TRP A 10 -1.89 30.97 0.44
N ARG A 11 -1.18 31.99 -0.08
CA ARG A 11 0.24 32.22 0.31
C ARG A 11 0.37 32.62 1.78
N ARG A 12 -0.54 33.43 2.29
CA ARG A 12 -0.52 33.89 3.68
C ARG A 12 -0.78 32.73 4.66
N GLU A 13 -1.70 31.84 4.33
CA GLU A 13 -2.05 30.68 5.14
C GLU A 13 -1.10 29.49 4.94
N GLY A 14 -0.02 29.66 4.18
CA GLY A 14 0.97 28.61 3.95
C GLY A 14 0.47 27.42 3.12
N LEU A 15 -0.73 27.53 2.53
CA LEU A 15 -1.32 26.49 1.70
C LEU A 15 -0.51 26.34 0.41
N LYS A 16 0.11 25.18 0.24
CA LYS A 16 0.84 24.84 -1.00
C LYS A 16 -0.06 24.00 -1.90
N VAL A 17 -0.40 24.54 -3.07
CA VAL A 17 -0.92 23.69 -4.15
C VAL A 17 0.23 22.75 -4.56
N PRO A 18 0.04 21.42 -4.56
CA PRO A 18 1.05 20.53 -5.11
C PRO A 18 1.39 20.99 -6.53
N LYS A 19 2.67 21.32 -6.78
CA LYS A 19 3.09 21.63 -8.15
C LYS A 19 2.75 20.41 -8.99
N ARG A 20 1.91 20.61 -10.01
CA ARG A 20 1.63 19.57 -11.00
C ARG A 20 2.98 19.12 -11.54
N GLN A 21 3.44 17.94 -11.09
CA GLN A 21 4.69 17.39 -11.61
C GLN A 21 4.49 17.26 -13.12
N ALA A 22 5.37 17.92 -13.88
CA ALA A 22 5.42 17.71 -15.31
C ALA A 22 5.49 16.19 -15.51
N LYS A 23 4.57 15.63 -16.31
CA LYS A 23 4.61 14.20 -16.64
C LYS A 23 6.04 13.93 -17.14
N ARG A 24 6.86 13.26 -16.31
CA ARG A 24 8.17 12.81 -16.74
C ARG A 24 7.93 12.05 -18.02
N LYS A 25 8.48 12.50 -19.14
CA LYS A 25 8.47 11.74 -20.38
C LYS A 25 9.06 10.38 -20.03
N ARG A 26 8.26 9.33 -20.16
CA ARG A 26 8.73 7.96 -19.91
C ARG A 26 9.91 7.73 -20.84
N LEU A 27 11.11 7.60 -20.28
CA LEU A 27 12.24 6.98 -20.95
C LEU A 27 11.95 5.47 -20.98
N TRP A 28 10.98 5.07 -21.79
CA TRP A 28 10.74 3.68 -22.08
C TRP A 28 11.51 3.36 -23.34
N LEU A 29 12.55 2.58 -23.19
CA LEU A 29 12.95 1.69 -24.25
C LEU A 29 11.83 0.65 -24.39
N ASN A 30 11.07 0.74 -25.44
CA ASN A 30 9.93 -0.15 -25.73
C ASN A 30 10.45 -1.45 -26.37
N ASP A 31 11.59 -1.96 -25.87
CA ASP A 31 12.32 -3.11 -26.39
C ASP A 31 11.89 -4.45 -25.76
N GLY A 32 10.86 -4.41 -24.88
CA GLY A 32 10.37 -5.60 -24.19
C GLY A 32 11.28 -6.15 -23.08
N SER A 33 12.40 -5.46 -22.77
CA SER A 33 13.40 -5.93 -21.81
C SER A 33 12.93 -5.93 -20.33
N CYS A 34 11.82 -5.26 -20.03
CA CYS A 34 11.22 -5.24 -18.68
C CYS A 34 9.79 -5.75 -18.70
N ILE A 35 9.62 -7.06 -18.66
CA ILE A 35 8.30 -7.67 -18.44
C ILE A 35 7.99 -7.61 -16.94
N ARG A 36 7.29 -6.55 -16.51
CA ARG A 36 6.74 -6.51 -15.17
C ARG A 36 5.67 -7.59 -15.04
N LEU A 37 5.82 -8.51 -14.09
CA LEU A 37 4.76 -9.43 -13.72
C LEU A 37 3.56 -8.62 -13.22
N ARG A 38 2.42 -8.70 -13.94
CA ARG A 38 1.17 -8.06 -13.53
C ARG A 38 0.34 -9.07 -12.74
N PRO A 39 -0.29 -8.66 -11.63
CA PRO A 39 -1.19 -9.54 -10.89
C PRO A 39 -2.38 -9.92 -11.78
N GLN A 40 -2.74 -11.19 -11.80
CA GLN A 40 -3.83 -11.71 -12.64
C GLN A 40 -5.06 -12.11 -11.82
N TYR A 41 -4.86 -12.45 -10.54
CA TYR A 41 -5.90 -12.87 -9.59
C TYR A 41 -5.50 -12.49 -8.16
N LYS A 42 -6.45 -12.61 -7.24
CA LYS A 42 -6.26 -12.37 -5.81
C LYS A 42 -5.12 -13.28 -5.27
N ASP A 43 -4.28 -12.71 -4.44
CA ASP A 43 -3.14 -13.41 -3.82
C ASP A 43 -2.09 -13.95 -4.82
N HIS A 44 -2.08 -13.44 -6.07
CA HIS A 44 -1.03 -13.75 -7.05
C HIS A 44 0.30 -13.08 -6.70
N VAL A 45 0.26 -11.78 -6.45
CA VAL A 45 1.45 -10.98 -6.10
C VAL A 45 1.14 -10.09 -4.91
N TRP A 46 1.87 -10.29 -3.81
CA TRP A 46 1.87 -9.35 -2.70
C TRP A 46 3.08 -8.43 -2.79
N SER A 47 2.89 -7.16 -2.48
CA SER A 47 3.98 -6.19 -2.37
C SER A 47 4.06 -5.66 -0.95
N TYR A 48 5.28 -5.49 -0.45
CA TYR A 48 5.50 -4.83 0.82
C TYR A 48 6.63 -3.80 0.75
N ASP A 49 6.53 -2.78 1.61
CA ASP A 49 7.48 -1.67 1.65
C ASP A 49 7.49 -1.01 3.04
N PHE A 50 8.50 -0.18 3.30
CA PHE A 50 8.60 0.60 4.52
C PHE A 50 8.31 2.08 4.29
N VAL A 51 7.50 2.65 5.18
CA VAL A 51 7.24 4.08 5.26
C VAL A 51 7.79 4.60 6.58
N MET A 52 8.46 5.75 6.52
CA MET A 52 8.98 6.41 7.71
C MET A 52 8.18 7.68 8.01
N THR A 53 7.87 7.88 9.29
CA THR A 53 7.34 9.11 9.86
C THR A 53 7.94 9.33 11.25
N ARG A 54 7.43 10.27 12.04
CA ARG A 54 7.92 10.56 13.39
C ARG A 54 6.78 11.04 14.30
N THR A 55 6.96 10.88 15.59
CA THR A 55 6.14 11.54 16.60
C THR A 55 6.54 13.00 16.76
N HIS A 56 5.68 13.80 17.42
CA HIS A 56 5.89 15.23 17.69
C HIS A 56 7.26 15.52 18.35
N ASP A 57 7.70 14.64 19.23
CA ASP A 57 9.02 14.70 19.89
C ASP A 57 10.22 14.34 18.98
N GLY A 58 9.97 14.15 17.69
CA GLY A 58 10.98 13.85 16.66
C GLY A 58 11.42 12.38 16.60
N ARG A 59 10.93 11.49 17.48
CA ARG A 59 11.31 10.08 17.49
C ARG A 59 10.76 9.35 16.26
N PRO A 60 11.58 8.57 15.55
CA PRO A 60 11.14 7.89 14.32
C PRO A 60 10.06 6.84 14.59
N ILE A 61 9.19 6.69 13.61
CA ILE A 61 8.21 5.60 13.47
C ILE A 61 8.48 4.91 12.15
N LYS A 62 8.66 3.60 12.18
CA LYS A 62 8.76 2.75 11.00
C LYS A 62 7.45 2.01 10.79
N ILE A 63 6.95 2.02 9.58
CA ILE A 63 5.67 1.42 9.19
C ILE A 63 5.96 0.41 8.09
N LEU A 64 5.64 -0.87 8.33
CA LEU A 64 5.61 -1.90 7.30
C LEU A 64 4.21 -1.89 6.68
N THR A 65 4.14 -1.77 5.37
CA THR A 65 2.91 -1.87 4.59
C THR A 65 2.96 -3.10 3.69
N LEU A 66 1.86 -3.83 3.58
CA LEU A 66 1.74 -5.02 2.75
C LEU A 66 0.40 -5.01 2.03
N ILE A 67 0.41 -5.13 0.71
CA ILE A 67 -0.79 -5.09 -0.14
C ILE A 67 -0.86 -6.30 -1.07
N ASP A 68 -2.08 -6.71 -1.44
CA ASP A 68 -2.33 -7.51 -2.63
C ASP A 68 -2.39 -6.61 -3.85
N GLU A 69 -1.52 -6.83 -4.83
CA GLU A 69 -1.44 -6.00 -6.03
C GLU A 69 -2.68 -6.13 -6.92
N PHE A 70 -3.43 -7.22 -6.87
CA PHE A 70 -4.63 -7.43 -7.66
C PHE A 70 -5.84 -6.71 -7.06
N THR A 71 -6.17 -7.03 -5.82
CA THR A 71 -7.34 -6.46 -5.12
C THR A 71 -7.10 -5.04 -4.63
N ARG A 72 -5.87 -4.58 -4.53
CA ARG A 72 -5.44 -3.32 -3.89
C ARG A 72 -5.66 -3.30 -2.38
N GLU A 73 -6.06 -4.39 -1.80
CA GLU A 73 -6.30 -4.51 -0.36
C GLU A 73 -5.01 -4.36 0.43
N CYS A 74 -5.05 -3.57 1.48
CA CYS A 74 -3.96 -3.49 2.45
C CYS A 74 -4.10 -4.64 3.44
N LEU A 75 -3.25 -5.66 3.27
CA LEU A 75 -3.27 -6.89 4.06
C LEU A 75 -2.80 -6.67 5.49
N CYS A 76 -1.76 -5.84 5.65
CA CYS A 76 -1.16 -5.54 6.94
C CYS A 76 -0.57 -4.14 6.96
N ILE A 77 -0.70 -3.46 8.10
CA ILE A 77 0.12 -2.31 8.48
C ILE A 77 0.67 -2.54 9.88
N ARG A 78 2.00 -2.75 9.98
CA ARG A 78 2.67 -2.83 11.29
C ARG A 78 3.40 -1.53 11.58
N VAL A 79 3.13 -0.93 12.74
CA VAL A 79 3.69 0.35 13.17
C VAL A 79 4.55 0.14 14.42
N ASN A 80 5.84 0.49 14.35
CA ASN A 80 6.73 0.39 15.51
C ASN A 80 7.89 1.39 15.42
N ARG A 81 8.69 1.53 16.48
CA ARG A 81 9.94 2.31 16.45
C ARG A 81 11.01 1.63 15.59
N ASN A 82 11.12 0.32 15.75
CA ASN A 82 11.98 -0.53 14.94
C ASN A 82 11.18 -1.70 14.42
N ILE A 83 11.43 -2.08 13.18
CA ILE A 83 10.88 -3.29 12.55
C ILE A 83 12.06 -4.04 11.94
N THR A 84 12.26 -5.27 12.39
CA THR A 84 13.34 -6.16 11.96
C THR A 84 12.85 -7.18 10.93
N SER A 85 13.75 -7.96 10.37
CA SER A 85 13.39 -9.09 9.50
C SER A 85 12.52 -10.15 10.19
N TRP A 86 12.67 -10.33 11.50
CA TRP A 86 11.83 -11.23 12.29
C TRP A 86 10.39 -10.72 12.42
N ASP A 87 10.23 -9.41 12.59
CA ASP A 87 8.89 -8.79 12.59
C ASP A 87 8.18 -8.96 11.24
N VAL A 88 8.94 -8.88 10.14
CA VAL A 88 8.40 -9.13 8.79
C VAL A 88 7.96 -10.59 8.64
N LEU A 89 8.77 -11.55 9.11
CA LEU A 89 8.43 -12.98 9.10
C LEU A 89 7.19 -13.28 9.92
N GLU A 90 7.04 -12.66 11.09
CA GLU A 90 5.88 -12.81 11.96
C GLU A 90 4.58 -12.38 11.25
N GLU A 91 4.60 -11.19 10.61
CA GLU A 91 3.45 -10.70 9.87
C GLU A 91 3.12 -11.58 8.65
N LEU A 92 4.13 -11.95 7.88
CA LEU A 92 3.93 -12.84 6.72
C LEU A 92 3.40 -14.21 7.16
N SER A 93 3.93 -14.79 8.25
CA SER A 93 3.46 -16.07 8.77
C SER A 93 1.98 -16.01 9.18
N THR A 94 1.59 -14.94 9.88
CA THR A 94 0.20 -14.72 10.28
C THR A 94 -0.72 -14.60 9.06
N LEU A 95 -0.29 -13.87 8.04
CA LEU A 95 -1.05 -13.73 6.81
C LEU A 95 -1.14 -15.04 6.03
N PHE A 96 -0.06 -15.83 5.97
CA PHE A 96 -0.07 -17.12 5.28
C PHE A 96 -1.03 -18.12 5.94
N ILE A 97 -1.14 -18.09 7.27
CA ILE A 97 -2.09 -18.93 8.01
C ILE A 97 -3.53 -18.50 7.78
N THR A 98 -3.78 -17.18 7.80
CA THR A 98 -5.15 -16.64 7.76
C THR A 98 -5.72 -16.50 6.35
N ARG A 99 -4.86 -16.29 5.36
CA ARG A 99 -5.26 -15.94 4.00
C ARG A 99 -4.76 -16.93 2.93
N GLY A 100 -3.71 -17.64 3.24
CA GLY A 100 -3.01 -18.49 2.29
C GLY A 100 -1.69 -17.88 1.81
N ILE A 101 -0.92 -18.68 1.11
CA ILE A 101 0.41 -18.33 0.62
C ILE A 101 0.29 -17.74 -0.78
N PRO A 102 0.83 -16.52 -1.05
CA PRO A 102 0.83 -15.94 -2.39
C PRO A 102 1.83 -16.66 -3.28
N GLU A 103 1.63 -16.60 -4.59
CA GLU A 103 2.60 -17.17 -5.54
C GLU A 103 3.89 -16.35 -5.58
N HIS A 104 3.77 -15.02 -5.48
CA HIS A 104 4.89 -14.11 -5.57
C HIS A 104 4.86 -13.05 -4.46
N ILE A 105 6.03 -12.67 -3.98
CA ILE A 105 6.22 -11.51 -3.11
C ILE A 105 7.21 -10.56 -3.78
N ARG A 106 6.80 -9.29 -3.90
CA ARG A 106 7.59 -8.19 -4.42
C ARG A 106 8.04 -7.26 -3.30
N SER A 107 9.31 -6.89 -3.32
CA SER A 107 9.88 -5.92 -2.38
C SER A 107 10.99 -5.12 -3.04
N ASP A 108 11.32 -3.98 -2.45
CA ASP A 108 12.56 -3.29 -2.76
C ASP A 108 13.79 -4.08 -2.26
N ASN A 109 14.98 -3.55 -2.52
CA ASN A 109 16.24 -4.15 -2.09
C ASN A 109 16.67 -3.70 -0.68
N GLY A 110 15.71 -3.30 0.18
CA GLY A 110 16.00 -2.91 1.56
C GLY A 110 16.67 -4.03 2.37
N THR A 111 17.52 -3.66 3.33
CA THR A 111 18.31 -4.61 4.12
C THR A 111 17.48 -5.62 4.88
N GLU A 112 16.28 -5.23 5.33
CA GLU A 112 15.34 -6.08 6.06
C GLU A 112 14.70 -7.14 5.15
N PHE A 113 14.60 -6.86 3.85
CA PHE A 113 13.97 -7.73 2.84
C PHE A 113 14.99 -8.63 2.16
N THR A 114 16.21 -8.15 2.03
CA THR A 114 17.33 -8.96 1.54
C THR A 114 17.92 -9.85 2.62
N ALA A 115 17.41 -9.76 3.87
CA ALA A 115 17.85 -10.63 4.93
C ALA A 115 17.75 -12.09 4.50
N LYS A 116 18.86 -12.79 4.55
CA LYS A 116 18.98 -14.21 4.12
C LYS A 116 17.91 -15.08 4.75
N VAL A 117 17.48 -14.74 5.97
CA VAL A 117 16.45 -15.47 6.73
C VAL A 117 15.08 -15.38 6.04
N VAL A 118 14.64 -14.19 5.64
CA VAL A 118 13.35 -13.98 4.96
C VAL A 118 13.35 -14.69 3.62
N ARG A 119 14.40 -14.54 2.83
CA ARG A 119 14.53 -15.16 1.52
C ARG A 119 14.53 -16.69 1.59
N LYS A 120 15.29 -17.25 2.54
CA LYS A 120 15.36 -18.69 2.76
C LYS A 120 13.99 -19.24 3.12
N TRP A 121 13.31 -18.62 4.08
CA TRP A 121 11.99 -19.03 4.53
C TRP A 121 10.94 -18.98 3.40
N LEU A 122 10.90 -17.89 2.62
CA LEU A 122 10.00 -17.79 1.46
C LEU A 122 10.28 -18.88 0.42
N SER A 123 11.57 -19.16 0.14
CA SER A 123 11.97 -20.21 -0.79
C SER A 123 11.56 -21.61 -0.32
N GLU A 124 11.65 -21.88 0.98
CA GLU A 124 11.20 -23.15 1.59
C GLU A 124 9.69 -23.35 1.46
N LEU A 125 8.92 -22.28 1.42
CA LEU A 125 7.47 -22.29 1.20
C LEU A 125 7.06 -22.24 -0.28
N GLY A 126 8.02 -22.24 -1.20
CA GLY A 126 7.77 -22.19 -2.64
C GLY A 126 7.35 -20.80 -3.16
N VAL A 127 7.45 -19.75 -2.35
CA VAL A 127 7.13 -18.38 -2.76
C VAL A 127 8.24 -17.79 -3.60
N LYS A 128 7.90 -17.32 -4.79
CA LYS A 128 8.85 -16.65 -5.69
C LYS A 128 9.03 -15.18 -5.27
N THR A 129 10.27 -14.79 -4.97
CA THR A 129 10.59 -13.39 -4.65
C THR A 129 10.88 -12.60 -5.92
N LEU A 130 10.18 -11.47 -6.10
CA LEU A 130 10.39 -10.53 -7.19
C LEU A 130 11.14 -9.32 -6.65
N PHE A 131 12.44 -9.24 -6.93
CA PHE A 131 13.24 -8.07 -6.57
C PHE A 131 13.14 -7.01 -7.66
N ILE A 132 13.11 -5.75 -7.21
CA ILE A 132 13.12 -4.61 -8.11
C ILE A 132 14.55 -4.42 -8.60
N GLU A 133 14.74 -4.37 -9.90
CA GLU A 133 16.05 -4.06 -10.46
C GLU A 133 16.49 -2.63 -10.10
N PRO A 134 17.78 -2.42 -9.78
CA PRO A 134 18.30 -1.08 -9.54
C PRO A 134 18.00 -0.17 -10.74
N GLY A 135 17.29 0.94 -10.49
CA GLY A 135 16.86 1.88 -11.53
C GLY A 135 15.47 1.63 -12.11
N SER A 136 14.73 0.61 -11.63
CA SER A 136 13.37 0.26 -12.08
C SER A 136 12.27 0.53 -11.04
N PRO A 137 12.13 1.76 -10.51
CA PRO A 137 11.15 2.07 -9.46
C PRO A 137 9.70 1.79 -9.89
N TRP A 138 9.41 1.81 -11.19
CA TRP A 138 8.07 1.49 -11.73
C TRP A 138 7.61 0.06 -11.45
N GLU A 139 8.51 -0.85 -11.13
CA GLU A 139 8.16 -2.22 -10.78
C GLU A 139 7.38 -2.30 -9.45
N ASN A 140 7.62 -1.35 -8.53
CA ASN A 140 6.95 -1.26 -7.23
C ASN A 140 5.75 -0.29 -7.20
N GLY A 141 5.28 0.17 -8.35
CA GLY A 141 4.31 1.26 -8.46
C GLY A 141 2.97 1.03 -7.74
N TYR A 142 2.61 -0.21 -7.39
CA TYR A 142 1.38 -0.49 -6.64
C TYR A 142 1.52 -0.09 -5.17
N ILE A 143 2.58 -0.55 -4.51
CA ILE A 143 2.82 -0.21 -3.11
C ILE A 143 3.28 1.25 -2.96
N GLU A 144 4.03 1.79 -3.92
CA GLU A 144 4.37 3.23 -3.93
C GLU A 144 3.11 4.10 -4.01
N SER A 145 2.15 3.74 -4.86
CA SER A 145 0.86 4.44 -4.96
C SER A 145 0.05 4.32 -3.67
N PHE A 146 0.08 3.16 -3.01
CA PHE A 146 -0.55 2.96 -1.71
C PHE A 146 0.12 3.84 -0.65
N ASN A 147 1.44 3.79 -0.53
CA ASN A 147 2.21 4.58 0.42
C ASN A 147 2.07 6.08 0.19
N GLY A 148 1.94 6.51 -1.08
CA GLY A 148 1.61 7.89 -1.43
C GLY A 148 0.28 8.33 -0.82
N LYS A 149 -0.77 7.50 -0.93
CA LYS A 149 -2.08 7.78 -0.34
C LYS A 149 -2.04 7.82 1.19
N LEU A 150 -1.36 6.84 1.81
CA LEU A 150 -1.15 6.84 3.26
C LEU A 150 -0.49 8.15 3.73
N ARG A 151 0.52 8.63 2.99
CA ARG A 151 1.17 9.91 3.29
C ARG A 151 0.25 11.10 3.12
N ASP A 152 -0.42 11.20 1.97
CA ASP A 152 -1.22 12.36 1.62
C ASP A 152 -2.50 12.46 2.45
N GLU A 153 -3.13 11.33 2.77
CA GLU A 153 -4.43 11.28 3.45
C GLU A 153 -4.29 11.23 4.98
N LEU A 154 -3.16 10.76 5.52
CA LEU A 154 -2.96 10.65 6.97
C LEU A 154 -1.64 11.24 7.45
N LEU A 155 -0.47 10.69 7.01
CA LEU A 155 0.80 10.98 7.68
C LEU A 155 1.26 12.45 7.55
N ASN A 156 0.86 13.15 6.49
CA ASN A 156 1.20 14.56 6.25
C ASN A 156 0.23 15.51 6.96
N GLY A 157 -0.96 15.04 7.32
CA GLY A 157 -2.01 15.83 7.99
C GLY A 157 -2.01 15.71 9.51
N GLU A 158 -1.47 14.60 10.05
CA GLU A 158 -1.55 14.28 11.47
C GLU A 158 -0.22 14.49 12.21
N ILE A 159 -0.32 14.94 13.46
CA ILE A 159 0.79 15.07 14.38
C ILE A 159 0.63 14.02 15.49
N PHE A 160 1.38 12.95 15.41
CA PHE A 160 1.32 11.86 16.40
C PHE A 160 2.05 12.26 17.68
N MET A 161 1.35 12.34 18.80
CA MET A 161 1.96 12.61 20.10
C MET A 161 2.65 11.36 20.67
N THR A 162 2.08 10.17 20.41
CA THR A 162 2.61 8.90 20.90
C THR A 162 2.64 7.83 19.81
N LEU A 163 3.44 6.77 20.04
CA LEU A 163 3.45 5.60 19.18
C LEU A 163 2.09 4.86 19.18
N LEU A 164 1.42 4.82 20.33
CA LEU A 164 0.12 4.18 20.47
C LEU A 164 -0.95 4.89 19.64
N GLU A 165 -0.97 6.21 19.71
CA GLU A 165 -1.86 7.04 18.89
C GLU A 165 -1.63 6.79 17.40
N ALA A 166 -0.36 6.80 16.96
CA ALA A 166 -0.01 6.48 15.58
C ALA A 166 -0.52 5.09 15.14
N LYS A 167 -0.38 4.07 16.01
CA LYS A 167 -0.91 2.72 15.74
C LYS A 167 -2.42 2.72 15.53
N ILE A 168 -3.16 3.41 16.40
CA ILE A 168 -4.63 3.46 16.36
C ILE A 168 -5.10 4.19 15.10
N LEU A 169 -4.55 5.37 14.81
CA LEU A 169 -4.97 6.19 13.67
C LEU A 169 -4.61 5.52 12.33
N ILE A 170 -3.42 4.93 12.22
CA ILE A 170 -2.99 4.24 11.00
C ILE A 170 -3.83 2.98 10.76
N GLU A 171 -4.17 2.21 11.80
CA GLU A 171 -5.05 1.04 11.65
C GLU A 171 -6.49 1.45 11.30
N SER A 172 -7.00 2.56 11.87
CA SER A 172 -8.31 3.10 11.50
C SER A 172 -8.34 3.51 10.02
N TRP A 173 -7.29 4.20 9.55
CA TRP A 173 -7.16 4.57 8.15
C TRP A 173 -7.07 3.33 7.24
N ARG A 174 -6.35 2.26 7.65
CA ARG A 174 -6.27 1.00 6.88
C ARG A 174 -7.65 0.37 6.68
N ARG A 175 -8.47 0.35 7.72
CA ARG A 175 -9.85 -0.16 7.63
C ARG A 175 -10.70 0.69 6.70
N GLU A 176 -10.65 2.01 6.83
CA GLU A 176 -11.34 2.93 5.93
C GLU A 176 -10.88 2.76 4.48
N TYR A 177 -9.57 2.65 4.26
CA TYR A 177 -8.98 2.39 2.94
C TYR A 177 -9.52 1.10 2.32
N ASN A 178 -9.62 0.02 3.09
CA ASN A 178 -10.07 -1.27 2.59
C ASN A 178 -11.58 -1.36 2.40
N GLU A 179 -12.37 -0.80 3.33
CA GLU A 179 -13.80 -1.08 3.45
C GLU A 179 -14.67 0.02 2.83
N ILE A 180 -14.17 1.26 2.81
CA ILE A 180 -15.00 2.44 2.46
C ILE A 180 -14.44 3.17 1.26
N ARG A 181 -13.11 3.36 1.19
CA ARG A 181 -12.47 4.22 0.22
C ARG A 181 -12.68 3.73 -1.22
N PRO A 182 -13.26 4.57 -2.14
CA PRO A 182 -13.44 4.16 -3.52
C PRO A 182 -12.11 4.13 -4.29
N HIS A 183 -11.92 3.11 -5.12
CA HIS A 183 -10.76 2.93 -5.97
C HIS A 183 -11.13 2.95 -7.44
N SER A 184 -10.59 3.90 -8.20
CA SER A 184 -10.86 4.03 -9.64
C SER A 184 -10.48 2.77 -10.44
N ALA A 185 -9.37 2.11 -10.05
CA ALA A 185 -8.93 0.87 -10.69
C ALA A 185 -9.85 -0.33 -10.41
N LEU A 186 -10.76 -0.23 -9.43
CA LEU A 186 -11.73 -1.26 -9.04
C LEU A 186 -13.17 -0.86 -9.37
N GLY A 187 -13.34 0.08 -10.31
CA GLY A 187 -14.66 0.61 -10.65
C GLY A 187 -15.31 1.35 -9.49
N TYR A 188 -14.52 2.10 -8.73
CA TYR A 188 -14.93 2.86 -7.54
C TYR A 188 -15.46 2.02 -6.37
N ARG A 189 -15.14 0.73 -6.34
CA ARG A 189 -15.43 -0.14 -5.18
C ARG A 189 -14.25 -0.13 -4.21
N PRO A 190 -14.49 -0.39 -2.91
CA PRO A 190 -13.41 -0.58 -1.94
C PRO A 190 -12.64 -1.88 -2.22
N PRO A 191 -11.38 -1.99 -1.73
CA PRO A 191 -10.53 -3.16 -1.97
C PRO A 191 -10.98 -4.43 -1.26
N ALA A 192 -11.55 -4.34 -0.05
CA ALA A 192 -11.88 -5.52 0.75
C ALA A 192 -13.02 -6.33 0.14
N PRO A 193 -12.84 -7.63 -0.10
CA PRO A 193 -13.84 -8.47 -0.73
C PRO A 193 -15.09 -8.70 0.14
N GLU A 194 -14.98 -8.61 1.46
CA GLU A 194 -16.08 -8.77 2.38
C GLU A 194 -17.20 -7.74 2.16
N VAL A 195 -16.83 -6.50 1.82
CA VAL A 195 -17.79 -5.43 1.52
C VAL A 195 -18.53 -5.69 0.19
N ILE A 196 -17.95 -6.48 -0.70
CA ILE A 196 -18.55 -6.84 -1.99
C ILE A 196 -19.54 -8.00 -1.84
N CYS A 197 -19.31 -8.89 -0.87
CA CYS A 197 -20.15 -10.08 -0.64
C CYS A 197 -21.46 -9.79 0.09
N LEU A 198 -21.63 -8.62 0.67
CA LEU A 198 -22.85 -8.23 1.42
C LEU A 198 -24.01 -7.74 0.53
N GLN A 199 -23.86 -7.74 -0.79
CA GLN A 199 -25.04 -7.55 -1.66
C GLN A 199 -25.85 -8.84 -1.64
N PRO A 200 -27.10 -8.83 -1.14
CA PRO A 200 -27.95 -10.00 -1.23
C PRO A 200 -28.09 -10.35 -2.71
N LYS A 201 -27.78 -11.60 -3.08
CA LYS A 201 -28.16 -12.14 -4.37
C LYS A 201 -29.66 -11.85 -4.51
N SER A 202 -30.04 -10.97 -5.43
CA SER A 202 -31.43 -10.74 -5.75
C SER A 202 -32.05 -12.12 -6.05
N ALA A 203 -32.86 -12.61 -5.14
CA ALA A 203 -33.66 -13.79 -5.38
C ALA A 203 -34.54 -13.46 -6.57
N THR A 204 -34.21 -14.04 -7.72
CA THR A 204 -35.09 -14.02 -8.88
C THR A 204 -36.33 -14.83 -8.49
N LEU A 205 -37.36 -14.14 -8.04
CA LEU A 205 -38.68 -14.72 -7.90
C LEU A 205 -39.15 -15.12 -9.31
N SER A 206 -38.94 -16.38 -9.65
CA SER A 206 -39.62 -17.00 -10.78
C SER A 206 -41.10 -17.04 -10.44
N VAL A 207 -41.86 -16.12 -11.02
CA VAL A 207 -43.32 -16.21 -11.07
C VAL A 207 -43.64 -17.40 -11.97
N VAL A 208 -44.08 -18.50 -11.35
CA VAL A 208 -44.66 -19.63 -12.05
C VAL A 208 -46.09 -19.19 -12.38
N GLN A 209 -46.38 -19.06 -13.65
CA GLN A 209 -47.76 -19.00 -14.19
C GLN A 209 -48.36 -20.39 -14.23
#